data_23356966070aa216ee43e671b25e2c06
#
_entry.id   23356966070aa216ee43e671b25e2c06
#
_cell.length_a   1.000
_cell.length_b   1.000
_cell.length_c   1.000
_cell.angle_alpha   90.00
_cell.angle_beta   90.00
_cell.angle_gamma   90.00
#
_symmetry.space_group_name_H-M   'P 1'
#
loop_
_entity.id
_entity.type
_entity.pdbx_description
1 polymer ?
#
loop_
_entity_poly.entity_id
_entity_poly.type
_entity_poly.pdbx_seq_one_letter_code
_entity_poly.pdbx_strand_id
1 'polypeptide(L)'
;MNKGQYSNMKACQCGGNWSNTSNAGVFNMNLNNNRTNSNNNTGGRDCVSKPKTSNGEIGNRGVYCPGITEIKNDKNLLSNLNVENQIKSTKRIGFLFEKAFTLENLYEAFLDARKGKRTKRATLKFEINLGAEIQSLYDELHSETYRPRPYSQFYVYEPKKRLINAPSFRDLVVQHAIYRTIYAIFDNTFIDTSYACRKGGGTHKASVYTQNEMRKYSGDLYFVKLDIRKFFYSIDRTILRKLFEKKIKDKRFLDIMCEFAEMNEDKGIPIGNLLSQIYALIYLNPLDHFIKRELKSKSYVRYVDDFILIGLTLDEAKNAKEKCEKFVQDNLNIELSHWHIQKIKRGINFVGYRTWKSIKFVRKHSIYKMKKAIKKSKVHSIISLIGHAKNTGTIKYYKRLLNVNKILKKLPKRSQTCLNT
;
A
#
# COMPACT_ATOMS: atom_id res chain seq x y z
N MET A 1 -29.50 41.50 -38.29
CA MET A 1 -29.59 40.43 -39.30
C MET A 1 -28.64 39.30 -38.91
N ASN A 2 -29.18 38.13 -38.91
CA ASN A 2 -28.56 36.81 -38.75
C ASN A 2 -27.95 36.40 -37.40
N LYS A 3 -28.79 35.66 -36.66
CA LYS A 3 -28.45 34.68 -35.63
C LYS A 3 -27.92 33.43 -36.31
N GLY A 4 -26.69 33.00 -35.96
CA GLY A 4 -26.13 31.71 -36.32
C GLY A 4 -26.20 30.73 -35.13
N GLN A 5 -26.87 29.64 -35.35
CA GLN A 5 -27.07 28.50 -34.45
C GLN A 5 -25.72 27.84 -34.07
N TYR A 6 -25.53 27.56 -32.81
CA TYR A 6 -24.61 26.50 -32.35
C TYR A 6 -25.41 25.42 -31.64
N SER A 7 -25.46 24.31 -32.32
CA SER A 7 -26.09 23.07 -31.91
C SER A 7 -25.32 22.37 -30.81
N ASN A 8 -26.07 21.91 -29.84
CA ASN A 8 -25.89 20.79 -28.90
C ASN A 8 -24.63 19.94 -29.04
N MET A 9 -23.65 20.13 -28.14
CA MET A 9 -22.73 19.08 -27.74
C MET A 9 -23.16 18.55 -26.38
N LYS A 10 -23.71 17.35 -26.36
CA LYS A 10 -23.98 16.56 -25.15
C LYS A 10 -22.64 16.26 -24.44
N ALA A 11 -22.40 16.90 -23.32
CA ALA A 11 -21.32 16.57 -22.42
C ALA A 11 -21.60 15.20 -21.81
N CYS A 12 -20.81 14.18 -22.17
CA CYS A 12 -20.74 12.93 -21.44
C CYS A 12 -20.18 13.17 -20.04
N GLN A 13 -21.06 13.19 -19.05
CA GLN A 13 -20.69 13.17 -17.62
C GLN A 13 -20.17 11.80 -17.25
N CYS A 14 -18.86 11.59 -17.33
CA CYS A 14 -18.18 10.52 -16.60
C CYS A 14 -17.76 11.04 -15.22
N GLY A 15 -18.69 10.98 -14.27
CA GLY A 15 -18.44 11.31 -12.87
C GLY A 15 -17.50 10.30 -12.21
N GLY A 16 -16.24 10.63 -12.10
CA GLY A 16 -15.29 9.94 -11.22
C GLY A 16 -15.56 10.34 -9.78
N ASN A 17 -16.00 9.39 -8.97
CA ASN A 17 -16.59 9.64 -7.67
C ASN A 17 -15.55 9.60 -6.54
N TRP A 18 -15.37 10.70 -5.85
CA TRP A 18 -14.54 10.85 -4.63
C TRP A 18 -15.21 10.33 -3.34
N SER A 19 -16.31 9.59 -3.43
CA SER A 19 -17.06 9.11 -2.26
C SER A 19 -16.74 7.68 -1.80
N ASN A 20 -15.68 7.04 -2.33
CA ASN A 20 -15.29 5.68 -1.93
C ASN A 20 -14.42 5.59 -0.66
N THR A 21 -14.42 6.63 0.17
CA THR A 21 -13.63 6.66 1.42
C THR A 21 -14.35 6.09 2.63
N SER A 22 -15.37 5.28 2.44
CA SER A 22 -16.25 4.99 3.56
C SER A 22 -15.98 3.71 4.34
N ASN A 23 -14.97 2.89 4.06
CA ASN A 23 -14.72 1.69 4.89
C ASN A 23 -13.31 1.10 4.86
N ALA A 24 -12.40 1.69 4.18
CA ALA A 24 -10.98 1.50 4.44
C ALA A 24 -10.46 2.88 4.78
N GLY A 25 -9.55 2.98 5.71
CA GLY A 25 -8.95 4.27 6.04
C GLY A 25 -8.55 5.02 4.77
N VAL A 26 -8.20 6.27 4.86
CA VAL A 26 -7.87 7.27 3.84
C VAL A 26 -7.10 6.77 2.58
N PHE A 27 -6.80 5.48 2.50
CA PHE A 27 -5.85 4.83 1.58
C PHE A 27 -6.46 3.91 0.53
N ASN A 28 -7.77 3.87 0.32
CA ASN A 28 -8.33 3.10 -0.79
C ASN A 28 -8.32 3.91 -2.10
N MET A 29 -7.15 4.19 -2.63
CA MET A 29 -7.00 4.48 -4.06
C MET A 29 -7.17 3.16 -4.81
N ASN A 30 -8.23 3.06 -5.58
CA ASN A 30 -8.58 1.89 -6.39
C ASN A 30 -7.58 1.78 -7.58
N LEU A 31 -6.47 1.06 -7.37
CA LEU A 31 -5.51 0.71 -8.43
C LEU A 31 -6.01 -0.45 -9.33
N ASN A 32 -7.25 -0.90 -9.14
CA ASN A 32 -7.84 -2.00 -9.88
C ASN A 32 -8.74 -1.50 -11.02
N ASN A 33 -8.16 -1.01 -12.10
CA ASN A 33 -8.79 -0.99 -13.41
C ASN A 33 -7.75 -1.35 -14.47
N ASN A 34 -7.36 -2.61 -14.52
CA ASN A 34 -6.79 -3.20 -15.72
C ASN A 34 -7.90 -3.90 -16.49
N ARG A 35 -8.35 -3.26 -17.56
CA ARG A 35 -8.93 -3.96 -18.69
C ARG A 35 -7.76 -4.48 -19.53
N THR A 36 -7.52 -5.77 -19.50
CA THR A 36 -6.88 -6.49 -20.59
C THR A 36 -7.91 -7.45 -21.17
N ASN A 37 -8.48 -7.03 -22.27
CA ASN A 37 -9.03 -7.92 -23.30
C ASN A 37 -8.37 -7.51 -24.60
N SER A 38 -7.47 -8.33 -25.08
CA SER A 38 -7.23 -8.51 -26.50
C SER A 38 -6.73 -9.94 -26.70
N ASN A 39 -7.64 -10.80 -27.13
CA ASN A 39 -7.31 -11.98 -27.92
C ASN A 39 -6.70 -11.50 -29.23
N ASN A 40 -5.55 -12.03 -29.58
CA ASN A 40 -5.23 -12.38 -30.96
C ASN A 40 -4.18 -13.48 -31.00
N ASN A 41 -4.64 -14.64 -31.44
CA ASN A 41 -3.85 -15.71 -32.01
C ASN A 41 -3.21 -15.20 -33.32
N THR A 42 -1.92 -15.35 -33.45
CA THR A 42 -1.31 -15.81 -34.72
C THR A 42 0.07 -16.41 -34.39
N GLY A 43 0.28 -17.60 -34.92
CA GLY A 43 1.49 -18.37 -34.76
C GLY A 43 2.62 -17.88 -35.68
N GLY A 44 3.82 -18.29 -35.31
CA GLY A 44 5.04 -18.11 -36.10
C GLY A 44 6.19 -18.78 -35.38
N ARG A 45 6.51 -19.99 -35.77
CA ARG A 45 7.79 -20.67 -35.48
C ARG A 45 8.90 -19.90 -36.17
N ASP A 46 10.07 -19.80 -35.55
CA ASP A 46 11.30 -20.28 -36.20
C ASP A 46 12.44 -20.38 -35.19
N CYS A 47 13.11 -21.51 -35.32
CA CYS A 47 14.35 -21.91 -34.66
C CYS A 47 15.55 -21.19 -35.28
N VAL A 48 16.56 -20.76 -34.47
CA VAL A 48 17.95 -20.83 -34.90
C VAL A 48 18.87 -21.09 -33.71
N SER A 49 19.68 -22.06 -33.91
CA SER A 49 20.77 -22.74 -33.23
C SER A 49 21.85 -21.89 -32.56
N LYS A 50 22.42 -22.51 -31.50
CA LYS A 50 23.72 -22.18 -30.85
C LYS A 50 24.92 -22.47 -31.78
N PRO A 51 26.06 -21.88 -31.49
CA PRO A 51 27.29 -22.66 -31.51
C PRO A 51 28.05 -22.71 -30.17
N LYS A 52 28.65 -23.88 -29.95
CA LYS A 52 29.68 -24.19 -28.95
C LYS A 52 31.04 -23.83 -29.53
N THR A 53 32.00 -23.57 -28.64
CA THR A 53 33.45 -23.95 -28.59
C THR A 53 34.16 -22.94 -27.68
N SER A 54 35.22 -23.18 -26.96
CA SER A 54 36.04 -24.29 -26.51
C SER A 54 37.15 -23.69 -25.63
N ASN A 55 37.55 -24.40 -24.62
CA ASN A 55 38.77 -24.45 -23.82
C ASN A 55 39.86 -23.39 -23.96
N GLY A 56 40.43 -23.00 -22.81
CA GLY A 56 41.74 -22.36 -22.69
C GLY A 56 42.14 -22.12 -21.24
N GLU A 57 42.83 -23.06 -20.63
CA GLU A 57 43.58 -22.92 -19.38
C GLU A 57 44.77 -21.96 -19.54
N ILE A 58 45.28 -21.42 -18.41
CA ILE A 58 46.62 -20.95 -18.01
C ILE A 58 46.38 -19.76 -17.04
N GLY A 59 46.88 -19.66 -15.82
CA GLY A 59 48.05 -20.12 -15.15
C GLY A 59 48.21 -19.22 -13.89
N ASN A 60 48.54 -19.83 -12.79
CA ASN A 60 48.90 -19.24 -11.50
C ASN A 60 50.03 -18.22 -11.59
N ARG A 61 49.93 -17.09 -10.88
CA ARG A 61 51.08 -16.47 -10.19
C ARG A 61 50.65 -15.80 -8.91
N GLY A 62 51.13 -16.32 -7.80
CA GLY A 62 51.00 -15.74 -6.48
C GLY A 62 51.91 -14.52 -6.30
N VAL A 63 51.50 -13.60 -5.47
CA VAL A 63 52.35 -12.61 -4.82
C VAL A 63 52.16 -12.74 -3.32
N TYR A 64 53.24 -13.13 -2.68
CA TYR A 64 53.45 -13.24 -1.24
C TYR A 64 53.80 -11.86 -0.68
N CYS A 65 53.21 -11.46 0.44
CA CYS A 65 53.76 -10.46 1.35
C CYS A 65 53.49 -10.86 2.81
N PRO A 66 54.49 -10.82 3.68
CA PRO A 66 54.44 -11.39 5.01
C PRO A 66 54.17 -10.38 6.13
N GLY A 67 53.64 -10.90 7.22
CA GLY A 67 53.94 -10.44 8.58
C GLY A 67 52.93 -9.48 9.22
N ILE A 68 52.09 -9.99 10.12
CA ILE A 68 51.77 -9.30 11.39
C ILE A 68 51.52 -10.38 12.44
N THR A 69 52.24 -10.19 13.53
CA THR A 69 52.34 -10.94 14.79
C THR A 69 51.03 -11.08 15.55
N GLU A 70 50.94 -12.18 16.27
CA GLU A 70 49.95 -12.62 17.24
C GLU A 70 49.55 -11.54 18.27
N ILE A 71 48.24 -11.41 18.50
CA ILE A 71 47.70 -10.93 19.80
C ILE A 71 46.72 -11.97 20.30
N LYS A 72 46.97 -12.38 21.54
CA LYS A 72 46.32 -13.44 22.27
C LYS A 72 44.86 -13.11 22.65
N ASN A 73 44.05 -14.16 22.61
CA ASN A 73 42.73 -14.40 23.13
C ASN A 73 42.30 -13.58 24.36
N ASP A 74 41.14 -12.92 24.23
CA ASP A 74 40.26 -12.69 25.35
C ASP A 74 38.84 -13.19 24.98
N LYS A 75 38.45 -14.31 25.60
CA LYS A 75 37.27 -15.09 25.22
C LYS A 75 35.93 -14.59 25.80
N ASN A 76 35.89 -13.45 26.48
CA ASN A 76 34.69 -13.00 27.23
C ASN A 76 34.04 -11.71 26.72
N LEU A 77 34.43 -11.19 25.55
CA LEU A 77 33.76 -10.02 24.93
C LEU A 77 32.95 -10.34 23.68
N LEU A 78 32.81 -11.62 23.31
CA LEU A 78 32.23 -12.06 22.05
C LEU A 78 30.79 -12.61 22.15
N SER A 79 30.16 -12.57 23.32
CA SER A 79 28.80 -13.10 23.48
C SER A 79 27.68 -12.12 23.13
N ASN A 80 27.95 -10.84 22.92
CA ASN A 80 26.94 -9.82 22.61
C ASN A 80 26.97 -9.27 21.16
N LEU A 81 27.81 -9.82 20.30
CA LEU A 81 27.96 -9.35 18.89
C LEU A 81 27.44 -10.33 17.83
N ASN A 82 26.75 -11.40 18.23
CA ASN A 82 26.30 -12.42 17.26
C ASN A 82 24.91 -12.17 16.63
N VAL A 83 24.31 -11.00 16.78
CA VAL A 83 23.04 -10.67 16.10
C VAL A 83 23.26 -9.91 14.77
N GLU A 84 24.47 -9.36 14.53
CA GLU A 84 24.75 -8.60 13.31
C GLU A 84 25.23 -9.45 12.11
N ASN A 85 25.65 -10.69 12.28
CA ASN A 85 26.35 -11.46 11.26
C ASN A 85 25.53 -12.51 10.49
N GLN A 86 24.20 -12.43 10.47
CA GLN A 86 23.37 -13.21 9.54
C GLN A 86 22.54 -12.37 8.57
N ILE A 87 22.95 -11.14 8.29
CA ILE A 87 22.40 -10.41 7.16
C ILE A 87 23.19 -10.86 5.93
N LYS A 88 22.68 -11.86 5.20
CA LYS A 88 23.08 -12.07 3.79
C LYS A 88 23.04 -10.70 3.13
N SER A 89 24.19 -10.19 2.72
CA SER A 89 24.37 -8.90 2.05
C SER A 89 23.38 -8.81 0.88
N THR A 90 22.22 -8.21 1.12
CA THR A 90 21.27 -7.99 0.05
C THR A 90 21.88 -6.91 -0.83
N LYS A 91 22.21 -7.28 -2.07
CA LYS A 91 22.81 -6.37 -3.06
C LYS A 91 21.94 -5.09 -3.15
N ARG A 92 22.50 -3.96 -2.71
CA ARG A 92 21.83 -2.65 -2.80
C ARG A 92 21.82 -2.20 -4.25
N ILE A 93 20.72 -1.56 -4.67
CA ILE A 93 20.49 -1.13 -6.06
C ILE A 93 20.93 0.33 -6.21
N GLY A 94 21.69 0.64 -7.25
CA GLY A 94 22.08 1.98 -7.65
C GLY A 94 21.45 2.40 -8.98
N PHE A 95 21.79 3.59 -9.46
CA PHE A 95 21.30 4.17 -10.71
C PHE A 95 19.77 4.28 -10.79
N LEU A 96 19.14 4.46 -9.64
CA LEU A 96 17.69 4.59 -9.57
C LEU A 96 17.23 5.99 -9.91
N PHE A 97 18.06 6.99 -9.70
CA PHE A 97 17.78 8.38 -10.08
C PHE A 97 17.60 8.49 -11.60
N GLU A 98 18.58 8.03 -12.36
CA GLU A 98 18.57 8.04 -13.82
C GLU A 98 17.40 7.22 -14.38
N LYS A 99 17.10 6.09 -13.74
CA LYS A 99 15.96 5.25 -14.12
C LYS A 99 14.61 5.90 -13.82
N ALA A 100 14.48 6.57 -12.70
CA ALA A 100 13.22 7.17 -12.25
C ALA A 100 12.86 8.42 -13.04
N PHE A 101 13.86 9.21 -13.43
CA PHE A 101 13.67 10.55 -13.97
C PHE A 101 14.05 10.68 -15.45
N THR A 102 13.87 9.62 -16.23
CA THR A 102 13.86 9.72 -17.70
C THR A 102 12.59 10.42 -18.17
N LEU A 103 12.66 11.10 -19.32
CA LEU A 103 11.48 11.74 -19.95
C LEU A 103 10.34 10.74 -20.16
N GLU A 104 10.67 9.51 -20.58
CA GLU A 104 9.71 8.43 -20.77
C GLU A 104 9.00 8.06 -19.47
N ASN A 105 9.75 7.81 -18.39
CA ASN A 105 9.13 7.45 -17.11
C ASN A 105 8.34 8.60 -16.49
N LEU A 106 8.75 9.86 -16.67
CA LEU A 106 7.99 11.03 -16.26
C LEU A 106 6.67 11.14 -17.02
N TYR A 107 6.67 10.87 -18.35
CA TYR A 107 5.45 10.83 -19.15
C TYR A 107 4.51 9.71 -18.68
N GLU A 108 5.00 8.50 -18.47
CA GLU A 108 4.22 7.39 -17.96
C GLU A 108 3.68 7.68 -16.53
N ALA A 109 4.47 8.34 -15.70
CA ALA A 109 4.07 8.78 -14.37
C ALA A 109 2.93 9.82 -14.45
N PHE A 110 2.97 10.74 -15.42
CA PHE A 110 1.87 11.64 -15.71
C PHE A 110 0.60 10.87 -16.10
N LEU A 111 0.70 9.86 -16.96
CA LEU A 111 -0.44 9.02 -17.34
C LEU A 111 -1.07 8.33 -16.11
N ASP A 112 -0.23 7.87 -15.17
CA ASP A 112 -0.71 7.29 -13.91
C ASP A 112 -1.32 8.36 -12.99
N ALA A 113 -0.68 9.51 -12.83
CA ALA A 113 -1.14 10.61 -11.97
C ALA A 113 -2.50 11.17 -12.39
N ARG A 114 -2.78 11.25 -13.69
CA ARG A 114 -4.05 11.78 -14.23
C ARG A 114 -5.24 10.83 -14.13
N LYS A 115 -5.02 9.52 -13.83
CA LYS A 115 -6.11 8.55 -13.71
C LYS A 115 -7.14 8.98 -12.68
N GLY A 116 -8.40 9.10 -13.07
CA GLY A 116 -9.49 9.58 -12.23
C GLY A 116 -9.48 11.10 -11.92
N LYS A 117 -8.54 11.88 -12.52
CA LYS A 117 -8.40 13.32 -12.28
C LYS A 117 -8.44 14.17 -13.55
N ARG A 118 -8.77 13.59 -14.72
CA ARG A 118 -8.75 14.25 -16.03
C ARG A 118 -9.54 15.56 -16.10
N THR A 119 -10.62 15.70 -15.32
CA THR A 119 -11.46 16.91 -15.31
C THR A 119 -11.02 17.94 -14.26
N LYS A 120 -9.95 17.68 -13.51
CA LYS A 120 -9.45 18.61 -12.52
C LYS A 120 -8.62 19.71 -13.17
N ARG A 121 -8.87 20.99 -12.77
CA ARG A 121 -8.19 22.16 -13.35
C ARG A 121 -6.66 22.03 -13.34
N ALA A 122 -6.07 21.55 -12.26
CA ALA A 122 -4.62 21.37 -12.17
C ALA A 122 -4.09 20.33 -13.15
N THR A 123 -4.84 19.22 -13.38
CA THR A 123 -4.48 18.20 -14.36
C THR A 123 -4.57 18.75 -15.77
N LEU A 124 -5.67 19.47 -16.10
CA LEU A 124 -5.86 20.08 -17.43
C LEU A 124 -4.77 21.12 -17.72
N LYS A 125 -4.43 21.98 -16.74
CA LYS A 125 -3.35 22.98 -16.92
C LYS A 125 -2.01 22.32 -17.25
N PHE A 126 -1.67 21.23 -16.56
CA PHE A 126 -0.45 20.47 -16.83
C PHE A 126 -0.50 19.78 -18.22
N GLU A 127 -1.67 19.19 -18.58
CA GLU A 127 -1.87 18.44 -19.83
C GLU A 127 -1.82 19.36 -21.08
N ILE A 128 -2.27 20.62 -20.98
CA ILE A 128 -2.20 21.60 -22.08
C ILE A 128 -0.74 21.88 -22.46
N ASN A 129 0.16 21.99 -21.48
CA ASN A 129 1.58 22.29 -21.71
C ASN A 129 2.46 21.05 -21.43
N LEU A 130 1.96 19.86 -21.73
CA LEU A 130 2.56 18.58 -21.28
C LEU A 130 4.04 18.46 -21.61
N GLY A 131 4.45 18.76 -22.83
CA GLY A 131 5.85 18.65 -23.26
C GLY A 131 6.76 19.59 -22.45
N ALA A 132 6.37 20.85 -22.31
CA ALA A 132 7.14 21.84 -21.55
C ALA A 132 7.18 21.50 -20.04
N GLU A 133 6.07 21.03 -19.47
CA GLU A 133 6.03 20.63 -18.03
C GLU A 133 6.89 19.39 -17.74
N ILE A 134 6.90 18.40 -18.64
CA ILE A 134 7.76 17.20 -18.49
C ILE A 134 9.22 17.57 -18.67
N GLN A 135 9.56 18.39 -19.67
CA GLN A 135 10.93 18.86 -19.86
C GLN A 135 11.41 19.68 -18.67
N SER A 136 10.62 20.62 -18.18
CA SER A 136 10.95 21.40 -16.97
C SER A 136 11.17 20.52 -15.74
N LEU A 137 10.36 19.47 -15.55
CA LEU A 137 10.58 18.50 -14.47
C LEU A 137 11.90 17.75 -14.63
N TYR A 138 12.19 17.32 -15.85
CA TYR A 138 13.44 16.62 -16.16
C TYR A 138 14.65 17.51 -15.85
N ASP A 139 14.66 18.74 -16.35
CA ASP A 139 15.75 19.69 -16.19
C ASP A 139 15.98 20.07 -14.73
N GLU A 140 14.90 20.37 -13.98
CA GLU A 140 14.98 20.69 -12.55
C GLU A 140 15.48 19.52 -11.70
N LEU A 141 15.07 18.28 -12.02
CA LEU A 141 15.53 17.09 -11.30
C LEU A 141 17.01 16.86 -11.56
N HIS A 142 17.46 16.95 -12.82
CA HIS A 142 18.86 16.69 -13.20
C HIS A 142 19.81 17.78 -12.75
N SER A 143 19.36 19.05 -12.72
CA SER A 143 20.12 20.18 -12.16
C SER A 143 20.06 20.30 -10.64
N GLU A 144 19.38 19.36 -9.95
CA GLU A 144 19.18 19.35 -8.50
C GLU A 144 18.47 20.60 -7.93
N THR A 145 17.78 21.34 -8.80
CA THR A 145 17.00 22.53 -8.41
C THR A 145 15.55 22.22 -8.06
N TYR A 146 15.07 20.99 -8.38
CA TYR A 146 13.72 20.58 -8.05
C TYR A 146 13.49 20.64 -6.53
N ARG A 147 12.36 21.27 -6.14
CA ARG A 147 11.84 21.24 -4.76
C ARG A 147 10.34 20.95 -4.79
N PRO A 148 9.84 20.05 -3.94
CA PRO A 148 8.40 19.83 -3.80
C PRO A 148 7.69 21.12 -3.39
N ARG A 149 6.54 21.40 -4.01
CA ARG A 149 5.71 22.55 -3.67
C ARG A 149 4.99 22.35 -2.34
N PRO A 150 4.64 23.43 -1.61
CA PRO A 150 3.85 23.31 -0.39
C PRO A 150 2.56 22.51 -0.61
N TYR A 151 2.21 21.67 0.36
CA TYR A 151 1.00 20.88 0.33
C TYR A 151 -0.25 21.77 0.47
N SER A 152 -1.29 21.44 -0.30
CA SER A 152 -2.64 21.96 -0.05
C SER A 152 -3.27 21.17 1.09
N GLN A 153 -3.58 21.85 2.20
CA GLN A 153 -4.07 21.22 3.42
C GLN A 153 -5.58 21.36 3.57
N PHE A 154 -6.26 20.27 3.92
CA PHE A 154 -7.67 20.28 4.27
C PHE A 154 -8.03 19.14 5.22
N TYR A 155 -9.11 19.32 5.97
CA TYR A 155 -9.59 18.29 6.89
C TYR A 155 -10.63 17.37 6.27
N VAL A 156 -10.48 16.07 6.52
CA VAL A 156 -11.49 15.04 6.27
C VAL A 156 -12.01 14.55 7.62
N TYR A 157 -13.35 14.50 7.78
CA TYR A 157 -13.98 14.23 9.07
C TYR A 157 -14.50 12.79 9.24
N GLU A 158 -14.50 11.97 8.19
CA GLU A 158 -14.98 10.59 8.25
C GLU A 158 -13.87 9.56 7.98
N PRO A 159 -13.71 8.52 8.81
CA PRO A 159 -14.43 8.23 10.08
C PRO A 159 -13.91 9.03 11.28
N LYS A 160 -12.74 9.65 11.19
CA LYS A 160 -12.07 10.51 12.19
C LYS A 160 -11.57 11.78 11.49
N LYS A 161 -11.47 12.88 12.22
CA LYS A 161 -10.82 14.11 11.73
C LYS A 161 -9.36 13.82 11.39
N ARG A 162 -8.95 14.10 10.15
CA ARG A 162 -7.58 13.95 9.68
C ARG A 162 -7.19 15.13 8.81
N LEU A 163 -5.99 15.65 9.01
CA LEU A 163 -5.38 16.61 8.11
C LEU A 163 -4.83 15.87 6.90
N ILE A 164 -5.23 16.29 5.71
CA ILE A 164 -4.75 15.74 4.44
C ILE A 164 -3.80 16.75 3.81
N ASN A 165 -2.62 16.29 3.47
CA ASN A 165 -1.57 17.03 2.77
C ASN A 165 -1.59 16.60 1.29
N ALA A 166 -2.34 17.33 0.46
CA ALA A 166 -2.44 17.02 -0.95
C ALA A 166 -1.29 17.68 -1.73
N PRO A 167 -0.46 16.91 -2.44
CA PRO A 167 0.61 17.46 -3.26
C PRO A 167 0.06 18.21 -4.48
N SER A 168 0.85 19.11 -5.05
CA SER A 168 0.56 19.70 -6.35
C SER A 168 0.47 18.60 -7.42
N PHE A 169 -0.19 18.85 -8.55
CA PHE A 169 -0.28 17.84 -9.62
C PHE A 169 1.11 17.54 -10.21
N ARG A 170 1.98 18.54 -10.29
CA ARG A 170 3.37 18.41 -10.73
C ARG A 170 4.18 17.48 -9.82
N ASP A 171 4.11 17.68 -8.50
CA ASP A 171 4.77 16.82 -7.53
C ASP A 171 4.17 15.41 -7.52
N LEU A 172 2.87 15.29 -7.80
CA LEU A 172 2.24 13.99 -7.94
C LEU A 172 2.82 13.18 -9.11
N VAL A 173 3.22 13.83 -10.21
CA VAL A 173 3.92 13.18 -11.33
C VAL A 173 5.27 12.64 -10.86
N VAL A 174 6.07 13.44 -10.15
CA VAL A 174 7.36 13.00 -9.60
C VAL A 174 7.17 11.84 -8.61
N GLN A 175 6.17 11.92 -7.74
CA GLN A 175 5.85 10.81 -6.83
C GLN A 175 5.48 9.53 -7.55
N HIS A 176 4.75 9.61 -8.67
CA HIS A 176 4.46 8.45 -9.50
C HIS A 176 5.71 7.89 -10.17
N ALA A 177 6.65 8.73 -10.63
CA ALA A 177 7.91 8.28 -11.20
C ALA A 177 8.76 7.52 -10.17
N ILE A 178 8.90 8.05 -8.95
CA ILE A 178 9.55 7.38 -7.83
C ILE A 178 8.82 6.06 -7.51
N TYR A 179 7.50 6.10 -7.34
CA TYR A 179 6.71 4.91 -6.99
C TYR A 179 6.87 3.78 -8.00
N ARG A 180 6.83 4.07 -9.29
CA ARG A 180 7.03 3.09 -10.38
C ARG A 180 8.39 2.40 -10.26
N THR A 181 9.42 3.17 -9.90
CA THR A 181 10.80 2.68 -9.77
C THR A 181 10.99 1.81 -8.52
N ILE A 182 10.45 2.22 -7.36
CA ILE A 182 10.71 1.51 -6.09
C ILE A 182 9.73 0.38 -5.81
N TYR A 183 8.53 0.38 -6.41
CA TYR A 183 7.46 -0.56 -6.04
C TYR A 183 7.92 -2.01 -6.10
N ALA A 184 8.49 -2.46 -7.23
CA ALA A 184 8.93 -3.84 -7.38
C ALA A 184 10.09 -4.19 -6.43
N ILE A 185 10.96 -3.23 -6.12
CA ILE A 185 12.11 -3.43 -5.22
C ILE A 185 11.62 -3.78 -3.81
N PHE A 186 10.64 -3.02 -3.31
CA PHE A 186 10.15 -3.22 -1.94
C PHE A 186 9.03 -4.25 -1.86
N ASP A 187 8.14 -4.37 -2.87
CA ASP A 187 7.05 -5.33 -2.86
C ASP A 187 7.55 -6.78 -2.71
N ASN A 188 8.68 -7.11 -3.31
CA ASN A 188 9.36 -8.40 -3.17
C ASN A 188 9.89 -8.68 -1.75
N THR A 189 9.94 -7.67 -0.88
CA THR A 189 10.38 -7.83 0.51
C THR A 189 9.22 -8.02 1.48
N PHE A 190 8.02 -7.68 1.06
CA PHE A 190 6.83 -7.76 1.91
C PHE A 190 6.29 -9.18 1.99
N ILE A 191 5.80 -9.53 3.17
CA ILE A 191 5.10 -10.81 3.35
C ILE A 191 3.78 -10.82 2.58
N ASP A 192 3.31 -12.00 2.16
CA ASP A 192 2.07 -12.16 1.38
C ASP A 192 0.82 -11.74 2.16
N THR A 193 0.88 -11.78 3.49
CA THR A 193 -0.24 -11.47 4.38
C THR A 193 -0.34 -9.99 4.77
N SER A 194 0.47 -9.13 4.15
CA SER A 194 0.32 -7.67 4.18
C SER A 194 -0.51 -7.22 2.97
N TYR A 195 -1.76 -6.80 3.20
CA TYR A 195 -2.75 -6.60 2.14
C TYR A 195 -3.04 -5.15 1.77
N ALA A 196 -2.58 -4.18 2.53
CA ALA A 196 -2.83 -2.77 2.25
C ALA A 196 -1.87 -2.22 1.20
N CYS A 197 -2.33 -1.25 0.41
CA CYS A 197 -1.52 -0.46 -0.54
C CYS A 197 -0.65 -1.29 -1.52
N ARG A 198 -1.01 -2.54 -1.75
CA ARG A 198 -0.33 -3.46 -2.69
C ARG A 198 -1.22 -3.82 -3.86
N LYS A 199 -0.63 -3.98 -5.05
CA LYS A 199 -1.32 -4.51 -6.24
C LYS A 199 -1.86 -5.90 -5.93
N GLY A 200 -3.13 -6.12 -6.23
CA GLY A 200 -3.79 -7.39 -5.94
C GLY A 200 -4.13 -7.63 -4.45
N GLY A 201 -3.80 -6.71 -3.55
CA GLY A 201 -4.20 -6.74 -2.14
C GLY A 201 -5.65 -6.27 -1.90
N GLY A 202 -5.89 -5.63 -0.77
CA GLY A 202 -7.15 -4.96 -0.42
C GLY A 202 -7.95 -5.64 0.70
N THR A 203 -8.99 -4.92 1.17
CA THR A 203 -9.82 -5.33 2.32
C THR A 203 -10.54 -6.65 2.12
N HIS A 204 -10.99 -6.95 0.90
CA HIS A 204 -11.66 -8.22 0.59
C HIS A 204 -10.73 -9.41 0.78
N LYS A 205 -9.50 -9.36 0.20
CA LYS A 205 -8.52 -10.43 0.35
C LYS A 205 -8.10 -10.61 1.80
N ALA A 206 -7.81 -9.53 2.51
CA ALA A 206 -7.49 -9.57 3.94
C ALA A 206 -8.62 -10.23 4.76
N SER A 207 -9.88 -9.89 4.48
CA SER A 207 -11.04 -10.49 5.13
C SER A 207 -11.22 -11.97 4.80
N VAL A 208 -11.00 -12.39 3.55
CA VAL A 208 -11.07 -13.80 3.13
C VAL A 208 -9.95 -14.60 3.80
N TYR A 209 -8.72 -14.08 3.77
CA TYR A 209 -7.59 -14.70 4.47
C TYR A 209 -7.89 -14.88 5.96
N THR A 210 -8.32 -13.83 6.64
CA THR A 210 -8.69 -13.89 8.07
C THR A 210 -9.72 -15.00 8.33
N GLN A 211 -10.76 -15.12 7.50
CA GLN A 211 -11.78 -16.14 7.64
C GLN A 211 -11.23 -17.56 7.44
N ASN A 212 -10.36 -17.74 6.43
CA ASN A 212 -9.73 -19.03 6.16
C ASN A 212 -8.80 -19.45 7.30
N GLU A 213 -8.02 -18.50 7.85
CA GLU A 213 -7.17 -18.77 9.01
C GLU A 213 -8.00 -19.18 10.25
N MET A 214 -9.12 -18.47 10.52
CA MET A 214 -10.01 -18.85 11.62
C MET A 214 -10.56 -20.28 11.50
N ARG A 215 -10.78 -20.77 10.29
CA ARG A 215 -11.30 -22.14 10.03
C ARG A 215 -10.31 -23.24 10.40
N LYS A 216 -9.01 -22.96 10.37
CA LYS A 216 -7.95 -23.94 10.69
C LYS A 216 -7.92 -24.32 12.16
N TYR A 217 -8.52 -23.54 13.03
CA TYR A 217 -8.41 -23.70 14.49
C TYR A 217 -9.72 -24.20 15.06
N SER A 218 -9.65 -25.22 15.92
CA SER A 218 -10.74 -25.73 16.74
C SER A 218 -10.53 -25.36 18.22
N GLY A 219 -11.55 -25.54 19.04
CA GLY A 219 -11.46 -25.29 20.47
C GLY A 219 -11.47 -23.79 20.87
N ASP A 220 -11.07 -23.54 22.10
CA ASP A 220 -11.13 -22.22 22.77
C ASP A 220 -9.83 -21.42 22.56
N LEU A 221 -9.41 -21.24 21.30
CA LEU A 221 -8.24 -20.43 20.96
C LEU A 221 -8.58 -18.93 20.82
N TYR A 222 -7.54 -18.13 20.94
CA TYR A 222 -7.61 -16.69 20.94
C TYR A 222 -6.99 -16.08 19.67
N PHE A 223 -7.32 -14.85 19.44
CA PHE A 223 -6.59 -13.95 18.55
C PHE A 223 -6.16 -12.71 19.35
N VAL A 224 -5.03 -12.14 18.99
CA VAL A 224 -4.61 -10.81 19.42
C VAL A 224 -4.67 -9.86 18.23
N LYS A 225 -5.36 -8.75 18.42
CA LYS A 225 -5.45 -7.66 17.46
C LYS A 225 -4.74 -6.45 18.03
N LEU A 226 -3.86 -5.86 17.24
CA LEU A 226 -2.99 -4.75 17.61
C LEU A 226 -3.14 -3.62 16.58
N ASP A 227 -3.03 -2.38 17.05
CA ASP A 227 -3.11 -1.17 16.23
C ASP A 227 -2.04 -0.18 16.70
N ILE A 228 -1.45 0.59 15.79
CA ILE A 228 -0.37 1.53 16.10
C ILE A 228 -0.95 2.93 16.34
N ARG A 229 -0.43 3.59 17.37
CA ARG A 229 -0.88 4.93 17.77
C ARG A 229 -0.48 5.97 16.74
N LYS A 230 -1.47 6.68 16.15
CA LYS A 230 -1.27 7.78 15.19
C LYS A 230 -0.19 7.47 14.15
N PHE A 231 -0.15 6.27 13.59
CA PHE A 231 0.94 5.67 12.85
C PHE A 231 1.66 6.63 11.89
N PHE A 232 0.94 7.30 10.98
CA PHE A 232 1.56 8.22 10.00
C PHE A 232 2.25 9.43 10.65
N TYR A 233 1.78 9.87 11.80
CA TYR A 233 2.38 10.97 12.56
C TYR A 233 3.52 10.51 13.50
N SER A 234 3.65 9.20 13.72
CA SER A 234 4.65 8.63 14.64
C SER A 234 5.88 8.08 13.90
N ILE A 235 5.86 7.98 12.57
CA ILE A 235 6.97 7.45 11.78
C ILE A 235 8.22 8.31 12.01
N ASP A 236 9.30 7.67 12.46
CA ASP A 236 10.62 8.27 12.58
C ASP A 236 11.31 8.28 11.21
N ARG A 237 11.56 9.48 10.64
CA ARG A 237 12.14 9.64 9.30
C ARG A 237 13.59 9.15 9.22
N THR A 238 14.33 9.19 10.32
CA THR A 238 15.69 8.66 10.37
C THR A 238 15.70 7.15 10.23
N ILE A 239 14.79 6.46 10.94
CA ILE A 239 14.61 5.01 10.81
C ILE A 239 14.11 4.68 9.40
N LEU A 240 13.15 5.44 8.87
CA LEU A 240 12.62 5.24 7.52
C LEU A 240 13.74 5.33 6.47
N ARG A 241 14.62 6.35 6.56
CA ARG A 241 15.79 6.50 5.69
C ARG A 241 16.72 5.28 5.77
N LYS A 242 17.05 4.82 6.98
CA LYS A 242 17.86 3.59 7.19
C LYS A 242 17.22 2.36 6.52
N LEU A 243 15.89 2.25 6.53
CA LEU A 243 15.18 1.16 5.87
C LEU A 243 15.26 1.26 4.33
N PHE A 244 15.23 2.46 3.75
CA PHE A 244 15.49 2.66 2.32
C PHE A 244 16.92 2.26 1.95
N GLU A 245 17.90 2.69 2.72
CA GLU A 245 19.33 2.44 2.51
C GLU A 245 19.69 0.95 2.55
N LYS A 246 18.89 0.11 3.22
CA LYS A 246 19.06 -1.37 3.14
C LYS A 246 18.90 -1.93 1.73
N LYS A 247 18.21 -1.23 0.83
CA LYS A 247 17.92 -1.69 -0.55
C LYS A 247 18.49 -0.76 -1.63
N ILE A 248 18.62 0.50 -1.32
CA ILE A 248 19.01 1.56 -2.26
C ILE A 248 20.36 2.12 -1.83
N LYS A 249 21.31 2.27 -2.77
CA LYS A 249 22.60 2.91 -2.53
C LYS A 249 22.73 4.30 -3.19
N ASP A 250 21.76 4.66 -4.05
CA ASP A 250 21.73 5.90 -4.80
C ASP A 250 21.32 7.06 -3.90
N LYS A 251 22.31 7.89 -3.49
CA LYS A 251 22.10 8.96 -2.52
C LYS A 251 21.17 10.06 -3.05
N ARG A 252 21.35 10.51 -4.31
CA ARG A 252 20.50 11.53 -4.93
C ARG A 252 19.03 11.11 -4.93
N PHE A 253 18.79 9.84 -5.29
CA PHE A 253 17.44 9.29 -5.30
C PHE A 253 16.83 9.18 -3.89
N LEU A 254 17.64 8.75 -2.90
CA LEU A 254 17.22 8.70 -1.50
C LEU A 254 16.85 10.08 -0.95
N ASP A 255 17.62 11.11 -1.28
CA ASP A 255 17.38 12.47 -0.81
C ASP A 255 16.03 13.00 -1.29
N ILE A 256 15.70 12.84 -2.58
CA ILE A 256 14.37 13.20 -3.12
C ILE A 256 13.25 12.36 -2.49
N MET A 257 13.47 11.06 -2.24
CA MET A 257 12.49 10.25 -1.52
C MET A 257 12.22 10.78 -0.12
N CYS A 258 13.26 11.21 0.59
CA CYS A 258 13.14 11.77 1.94
C CYS A 258 12.44 13.12 1.96
N GLU A 259 12.68 14.01 0.98
CA GLU A 259 11.96 15.29 0.85
C GLU A 259 10.43 15.10 0.79
N PHE A 260 9.95 14.06 0.12
CA PHE A 260 8.52 13.73 0.11
C PHE A 260 7.98 13.12 1.42
N ALA A 261 8.85 12.75 2.34
CA ALA A 261 8.48 12.30 3.68
C ALA A 261 8.45 13.45 4.70
N GLU A 262 8.97 14.62 4.35
CA GLU A 262 9.13 15.75 5.28
C GLU A 262 7.80 16.39 5.66
N MET A 263 7.73 16.80 6.90
CA MET A 263 6.69 17.60 7.53
C MET A 263 7.33 18.63 8.44
N ASN A 264 6.55 19.62 8.86
CA ASN A 264 7.02 20.67 9.79
C ASN A 264 7.37 20.13 11.18
N GLU A 265 6.81 18.97 11.56
CA GLU A 265 7.11 18.30 12.83
C GLU A 265 8.34 17.40 12.67
N ASP A 266 9.01 17.07 13.78
CA ASP A 266 10.23 16.23 13.81
C ASP A 266 9.98 14.79 13.37
N LYS A 267 8.74 14.29 13.54
CA LYS A 267 8.30 12.94 13.17
C LYS A 267 7.09 12.99 12.24
N GLY A 268 6.85 11.87 11.60
CA GLY A 268 5.68 11.67 10.76
C GLY A 268 5.95 11.85 9.27
N ILE A 269 4.98 11.40 8.48
CA ILE A 269 4.93 11.53 7.02
C ILE A 269 3.56 12.05 6.58
N PRO A 270 3.47 12.79 5.47
CA PRO A 270 2.24 13.47 5.06
C PRO A 270 1.15 12.49 4.66
N ILE A 271 -0.05 12.62 5.27
CA ILE A 271 -1.24 11.86 4.89
C ILE A 271 -1.86 12.48 3.64
N GLY A 272 -2.04 11.69 2.59
CA GLY A 272 -2.59 12.15 1.29
C GLY A 272 -1.56 12.12 0.16
N ASN A 273 -0.31 11.88 0.49
CA ASN A 273 0.80 11.68 -0.42
C ASN A 273 0.83 10.21 -0.89
N LEU A 274 1.12 9.98 -2.18
CA LEU A 274 1.20 8.63 -2.75
C LEU A 274 2.34 7.81 -2.13
N LEU A 275 3.52 8.42 -1.98
CA LEU A 275 4.70 7.73 -1.45
C LEU A 275 4.53 7.33 0.02
N SER A 276 3.79 8.11 0.81
CA SER A 276 3.52 7.77 2.21
C SER A 276 2.87 6.40 2.39
N GLN A 277 2.13 5.92 1.38
CA GLN A 277 1.50 4.58 1.43
C GLN A 277 2.55 3.45 1.39
N ILE A 278 3.51 3.53 0.48
CA ILE A 278 4.57 2.53 0.38
C ILE A 278 5.59 2.70 1.51
N TYR A 279 5.87 3.93 1.95
CA TYR A 279 6.74 4.20 3.09
C TYR A 279 6.21 3.58 4.38
N ALA A 280 4.89 3.65 4.60
CA ALA A 280 4.21 2.99 5.71
C ALA A 280 4.38 1.46 5.67
N LEU A 281 4.35 0.84 4.49
CA LEU A 281 4.60 -0.60 4.34
C LEU A 281 6.06 -0.95 4.63
N ILE A 282 7.00 -0.17 4.11
CA ILE A 282 8.43 -0.35 4.33
C ILE A 282 8.77 -0.22 5.82
N TYR A 283 8.17 0.77 6.49
CA TYR A 283 8.41 1.03 7.91
C TYR A 283 8.01 -0.14 8.81
N LEU A 284 6.89 -0.80 8.51
CA LEU A 284 6.40 -1.94 9.31
C LEU A 284 6.88 -3.31 8.79
N ASN A 285 7.64 -3.35 7.70
CA ASN A 285 8.17 -4.60 7.18
C ASN A 285 9.07 -5.36 8.17
N PRO A 286 9.94 -4.71 8.97
CA PRO A 286 10.69 -5.40 10.02
C PRO A 286 9.79 -6.10 11.05
N LEU A 287 8.68 -5.48 11.46
CA LEU A 287 7.71 -6.09 12.36
C LEU A 287 7.06 -7.34 11.74
N ASP A 288 6.71 -7.29 10.45
CA ASP A 288 6.16 -8.45 9.74
C ASP A 288 7.12 -9.64 9.77
N HIS A 289 8.39 -9.38 9.51
CA HIS A 289 9.44 -10.41 9.55
C HIS A 289 9.70 -10.92 10.96
N PHE A 290 9.72 -10.06 11.97
CA PHE A 290 9.81 -10.45 13.38
C PHE A 290 8.67 -11.40 13.77
N ILE A 291 7.43 -11.05 13.46
CA ILE A 291 6.25 -11.89 13.77
C ILE A 291 6.33 -13.25 13.05
N LYS A 292 6.79 -13.28 11.79
CA LYS A 292 6.85 -14.52 11.02
C LYS A 292 8.04 -15.40 11.36
N ARG A 293 9.20 -14.84 11.66
CA ARG A 293 10.46 -15.57 11.84
C ARG A 293 10.80 -15.84 13.30
N GLU A 294 10.61 -14.86 14.20
CA GLU A 294 10.96 -14.96 15.60
C GLU A 294 9.78 -15.41 16.45
N LEU A 295 8.61 -14.78 16.33
CA LEU A 295 7.41 -15.27 17.00
C LEU A 295 6.81 -16.51 16.33
N LYS A 296 7.26 -16.86 15.11
CA LYS A 296 6.82 -18.02 14.32
C LYS A 296 5.30 -18.13 14.22
N SER A 297 4.60 -16.99 14.20
CA SER A 297 3.14 -16.98 14.11
C SER A 297 2.69 -17.58 12.78
N LYS A 298 1.93 -18.68 12.85
CA LYS A 298 1.40 -19.37 11.66
C LYS A 298 0.37 -18.52 10.93
N SER A 299 -0.55 -17.91 11.68
CA SER A 299 -1.68 -17.14 11.15
C SER A 299 -1.56 -15.66 11.54
N TYR A 300 -0.98 -14.89 10.66
CA TYR A 300 -0.72 -13.46 10.82
C TYR A 300 -1.23 -12.69 9.59
N VAL A 301 -1.89 -11.56 9.81
CA VAL A 301 -2.38 -10.67 8.75
C VAL A 301 -2.26 -9.20 9.19
N ARG A 302 -1.82 -8.35 8.27
CA ARG A 302 -1.72 -6.91 8.47
C ARG A 302 -2.45 -6.10 7.39
N TYR A 303 -3.05 -5.00 7.80
CA TYR A 303 -3.64 -3.99 6.92
C TYR A 303 -3.25 -2.59 7.38
N VAL A 304 -2.19 -2.03 6.81
CA VAL A 304 -1.47 -0.81 7.24
C VAL A 304 -0.95 -0.99 8.67
N ASP A 305 -1.56 -0.29 9.63
CA ASP A 305 -1.27 -0.25 11.06
C ASP A 305 -2.07 -1.26 11.91
N ASP A 306 -3.15 -1.82 11.36
CA ASP A 306 -4.03 -2.79 12.02
C ASP A 306 -3.58 -4.22 11.68
N PHE A 307 -3.18 -5.02 12.69
CA PHE A 307 -2.70 -6.37 12.46
C PHE A 307 -3.20 -7.39 13.50
N ILE A 308 -3.26 -8.66 13.08
CA ILE A 308 -3.89 -9.72 13.87
C ILE A 308 -3.04 -10.99 13.80
N LEU A 309 -2.82 -11.61 14.98
CA LEU A 309 -2.31 -12.96 15.12
C LEU A 309 -3.45 -13.87 15.60
N ILE A 310 -3.63 -15.03 14.98
CA ILE A 310 -4.80 -15.91 15.18
C ILE A 310 -4.32 -17.31 15.58
N GLY A 311 -5.10 -17.99 16.42
CA GLY A 311 -4.86 -19.39 16.78
C GLY A 311 -3.90 -19.59 17.92
N LEU A 312 -3.92 -18.70 18.92
CA LEU A 312 -3.06 -18.66 20.07
C LEU A 312 -3.81 -19.16 21.33
N THR A 313 -3.11 -19.75 22.27
CA THR A 313 -3.58 -19.86 23.65
C THR A 313 -3.63 -18.47 24.29
N LEU A 314 -4.22 -18.34 25.47
CA LEU A 314 -4.31 -17.04 26.15
C LEU A 314 -2.92 -16.50 26.50
N ASP A 315 -2.03 -17.36 26.97
CA ASP A 315 -0.68 -16.97 27.40
C ASP A 315 0.22 -16.65 26.21
N GLU A 316 0.13 -17.42 25.11
CA GLU A 316 0.78 -17.08 23.85
C GLU A 316 0.31 -15.73 23.31
N ALA A 317 -0.98 -15.42 23.43
CA ALA A 317 -1.53 -14.14 22.96
C ALA A 317 -1.02 -12.95 23.80
N LYS A 318 -0.90 -13.10 25.13
CA LYS A 318 -0.30 -12.09 26.02
C LYS A 318 1.17 -11.88 25.68
N ASN A 319 1.95 -12.97 25.61
CA ASN A 319 3.37 -12.93 25.28
C ASN A 319 3.62 -12.33 23.88
N ALA A 320 2.81 -12.69 22.87
CA ALA A 320 2.91 -12.11 21.54
C ALA A 320 2.63 -10.59 21.55
N LYS A 321 1.64 -10.11 22.33
CA LYS A 321 1.36 -8.68 22.53
C LYS A 321 2.57 -7.97 23.11
N GLU A 322 3.13 -8.45 24.20
CA GLU A 322 4.28 -7.84 24.90
C GLU A 322 5.53 -7.80 24.00
N LYS A 323 5.82 -8.90 23.31
CA LYS A 323 6.95 -8.95 22.35
C LYS A 323 6.76 -8.01 21.16
N CYS A 324 5.56 -7.90 20.61
CA CYS A 324 5.28 -6.93 19.54
C CYS A 324 5.41 -5.49 20.03
N GLU A 325 4.91 -5.18 21.23
CA GLU A 325 5.01 -3.85 21.84
C GLU A 325 6.48 -3.45 22.04
N LYS A 326 7.26 -4.32 22.66
CA LYS A 326 8.70 -4.11 22.84
C LYS A 326 9.42 -3.93 21.51
N PHE A 327 9.14 -4.78 20.51
CA PHE A 327 9.76 -4.69 19.19
C PHE A 327 9.50 -3.33 18.51
N VAL A 328 8.25 -2.85 18.51
CA VAL A 328 7.93 -1.58 17.84
C VAL A 328 8.50 -0.37 18.57
N GLN A 329 8.64 -0.43 19.89
CA GLN A 329 9.31 0.60 20.70
C GLN A 329 10.82 0.64 20.41
N ASP A 330 11.49 -0.50 20.55
CA ASP A 330 12.95 -0.59 20.48
C ASP A 330 13.49 -0.40 19.05
N ASN A 331 12.80 -0.93 18.05
CA ASN A 331 13.31 -0.97 16.68
C ASN A 331 12.68 0.08 15.74
N LEU A 332 11.47 0.55 16.05
CA LEU A 332 10.71 1.45 15.18
C LEU A 332 10.32 2.76 15.87
N ASN A 333 10.65 2.96 17.14
CA ASN A 333 10.35 4.19 17.90
C ASN A 333 8.87 4.62 17.78
N ILE A 334 7.95 3.63 17.83
CA ILE A 334 6.49 3.81 17.78
C ILE A 334 5.79 3.04 18.88
N GLU A 335 4.56 3.42 19.19
CA GLU A 335 3.74 2.86 20.26
C GLU A 335 2.49 2.14 19.73
N LEU A 336 2.09 1.08 20.43
CA LEU A 336 0.75 0.49 20.23
C LEU A 336 -0.33 1.41 20.81
N SER A 337 -1.51 1.44 20.20
CA SER A 337 -2.67 2.20 20.71
C SER A 337 -3.68 1.30 21.39
N HIS A 338 -4.40 0.54 20.60
CA HIS A 338 -5.46 -0.35 21.06
C HIS A 338 -5.10 -1.80 20.77
N TRP A 339 -5.32 -2.64 21.76
CA TRP A 339 -5.16 -4.07 21.59
C TRP A 339 -6.36 -4.83 22.14
N HIS A 340 -6.64 -5.99 21.57
CA HIS A 340 -7.71 -6.86 22.01
C HIS A 340 -7.26 -8.32 21.94
N ILE A 341 -7.35 -9.04 23.07
CA ILE A 341 -7.20 -10.49 23.12
C ILE A 341 -8.61 -11.05 23.34
N GLN A 342 -9.10 -11.85 22.41
CA GLN A 342 -10.43 -12.45 22.48
C GLN A 342 -10.45 -13.85 21.90
N LYS A 343 -11.41 -14.67 22.36
CA LYS A 343 -11.66 -16.01 21.77
C LYS A 343 -12.13 -15.88 20.33
N ILE A 344 -11.62 -16.73 19.43
CA ILE A 344 -11.97 -16.75 17.99
C ILE A 344 -13.47 -16.90 17.79
N LYS A 345 -14.16 -17.68 18.63
CA LYS A 345 -15.62 -17.89 18.56
C LYS A 345 -16.45 -16.61 18.66
N ARG A 346 -15.92 -15.53 19.25
CA ARG A 346 -16.57 -14.22 19.29
C ARG A 346 -16.56 -13.46 17.96
N GLY A 347 -15.82 -13.96 16.97
CA GLY A 347 -15.64 -13.29 15.67
C GLY A 347 -14.66 -12.11 15.71
N ILE A 348 -14.00 -11.86 14.59
CA ILE A 348 -12.93 -10.87 14.44
C ILE A 348 -13.44 -9.64 13.69
N ASN A 349 -13.25 -8.44 14.29
CA ASN A 349 -13.48 -7.16 13.63
C ASN A 349 -12.22 -6.70 12.90
N PHE A 350 -12.21 -6.81 11.57
CA PHE A 350 -11.06 -6.42 10.76
C PHE A 350 -11.48 -5.83 9.41
N VAL A 351 -10.76 -4.85 8.90
CA VAL A 351 -10.94 -4.22 7.58
C VAL A 351 -12.39 -3.91 7.17
N GLY A 352 -13.22 -3.52 8.12
CA GLY A 352 -14.63 -3.17 7.84
C GLY A 352 -15.63 -4.32 7.97
N TYR A 353 -15.15 -5.53 8.29
CA TYR A 353 -15.99 -6.73 8.47
C TYR A 353 -15.97 -7.24 9.91
N ARG A 354 -17.04 -7.92 10.30
CA ARG A 354 -17.11 -8.83 11.44
C ARG A 354 -17.16 -10.24 10.89
N THR A 355 -16.12 -11.03 11.16
CA THR A 355 -15.87 -12.33 10.53
C THR A 355 -15.92 -13.45 11.57
N TRP A 356 -16.67 -14.50 11.27
CA TRP A 356 -16.68 -15.80 11.97
C TRP A 356 -16.21 -16.90 11.01
N LYS A 357 -16.00 -18.11 11.49
CA LYS A 357 -15.58 -19.24 10.66
C LYS A 357 -16.51 -19.51 9.47
N SER A 358 -17.83 -19.51 9.72
CA SER A 358 -18.86 -19.81 8.73
C SER A 358 -19.32 -18.59 7.93
N ILE A 359 -19.43 -17.44 8.58
CA ILE A 359 -20.08 -16.27 8.00
C ILE A 359 -19.32 -14.97 8.33
N LYS A 360 -19.51 -13.97 7.49
CA LYS A 360 -19.04 -12.60 7.75
C LYS A 360 -20.10 -11.57 7.41
N PHE A 361 -20.10 -10.46 8.13
CA PHE A 361 -20.98 -9.33 7.93
C PHE A 361 -20.17 -8.03 7.81
N VAL A 362 -20.74 -7.03 7.17
CA VAL A 362 -20.18 -5.67 7.27
C VAL A 362 -20.49 -5.07 8.65
N ARG A 363 -19.67 -4.13 9.10
CA ARG A 363 -19.86 -3.46 10.39
C ARG A 363 -21.16 -2.65 10.43
N LYS A 364 -21.74 -2.45 11.62
CA LYS A 364 -22.98 -1.66 11.85
C LYS A 364 -22.94 -0.29 11.18
N HIS A 365 -21.77 0.38 11.19
CA HIS A 365 -21.58 1.68 10.54
C HIS A 365 -21.84 1.64 9.02
N SER A 366 -21.45 0.56 8.32
CA SER A 366 -21.74 0.40 6.88
C SER A 366 -23.23 0.25 6.61
N ILE A 367 -23.96 -0.43 7.51
CA ILE A 367 -25.42 -0.54 7.42
C ILE A 367 -26.07 0.83 7.61
N TYR A 368 -25.63 1.61 8.60
CA TYR A 368 -26.11 2.98 8.81
C TYR A 368 -25.84 3.86 7.57
N LYS A 369 -24.64 3.79 6.99
CA LYS A 369 -24.32 4.52 5.75
C LYS A 369 -25.22 4.10 4.58
N MET A 370 -25.55 2.81 4.44
CA MET A 370 -26.48 2.35 3.43
C MET A 370 -27.87 2.97 3.59
N LYS A 371 -28.45 2.95 4.79
CA LYS A 371 -29.74 3.59 5.09
C LYS A 371 -29.72 5.08 4.76
N LYS A 372 -28.65 5.79 5.17
CA LYS A 372 -28.47 7.22 4.87
C LYS A 372 -28.32 7.49 3.36
N ALA A 373 -27.60 6.64 2.63
CA ALA A 373 -27.44 6.76 1.19
C ALA A 373 -28.76 6.55 0.44
N ILE A 374 -29.56 5.58 0.88
CA ILE A 374 -30.92 5.31 0.35
C ILE A 374 -31.82 6.54 0.58
N LYS A 375 -31.93 7.05 1.83
CA LYS A 375 -32.74 8.22 2.16
C LYS A 375 -32.38 9.45 1.31
N LYS A 376 -31.09 9.61 0.97
CA LYS A 376 -30.57 10.73 0.16
C LYS A 376 -30.46 10.40 -1.34
N SER A 377 -30.97 9.26 -1.80
CA SER A 377 -30.90 8.79 -3.18
C SER A 377 -29.49 8.86 -3.80
N LYS A 378 -28.42 8.64 -3.00
CA LYS A 378 -27.04 8.71 -3.43
C LYS A 378 -26.60 7.40 -4.12
N VAL A 379 -26.95 7.24 -5.41
CA VAL A 379 -26.73 6.02 -6.20
C VAL A 379 -25.29 5.51 -6.13
N HIS A 380 -24.30 6.39 -6.33
CA HIS A 380 -22.89 5.98 -6.28
C HIS A 380 -22.46 5.41 -4.92
N SER A 381 -22.96 6.02 -3.82
CA SER A 381 -22.67 5.51 -2.47
C SER A 381 -23.33 4.15 -2.23
N ILE A 382 -24.54 3.94 -2.76
CA ILE A 382 -25.25 2.66 -2.71
C ILE A 382 -24.47 1.58 -3.45
N ILE A 383 -24.01 1.86 -4.68
CA ILE A 383 -23.20 0.92 -5.49
C ILE A 383 -21.92 0.53 -4.75
N SER A 384 -21.22 1.50 -4.17
CA SER A 384 -19.99 1.25 -3.39
C SER A 384 -20.27 0.34 -2.18
N LEU A 385 -21.36 0.59 -1.45
CA LEU A 385 -21.73 -0.21 -0.28
C LEU A 385 -22.20 -1.62 -0.65
N ILE A 386 -22.86 -1.81 -1.80
CA ILE A 386 -23.17 -3.14 -2.35
C ILE A 386 -21.87 -3.88 -2.66
N GLY A 387 -20.92 -3.25 -3.36
CA GLY A 387 -19.61 -3.84 -3.64
C GLY A 387 -18.86 -4.25 -2.37
N HIS A 388 -18.91 -3.42 -1.31
CA HIS A 388 -18.32 -3.76 -0.02
C HIS A 388 -19.00 -4.95 0.67
N ALA A 389 -20.33 -5.09 0.55
CA ALA A 389 -21.10 -6.17 1.16
C ALA A 389 -21.11 -7.47 0.31
N LYS A 390 -20.57 -7.43 -0.92
CA LYS A 390 -20.46 -8.62 -1.76
C LYS A 390 -19.73 -9.75 -1.01
N ASN A 391 -20.20 -10.97 -1.13
CA ASN A 391 -19.66 -12.14 -0.42
C ASN A 391 -19.78 -12.05 1.13
N THR A 392 -20.79 -11.34 1.64
CA THR A 392 -21.14 -11.32 3.06
C THR A 392 -22.61 -11.62 3.28
N GLY A 393 -22.98 -12.13 4.47
CA GLY A 393 -24.39 -12.34 4.84
C GLY A 393 -25.23 -11.05 4.84
N THR A 394 -24.59 -9.87 4.83
CA THR A 394 -25.31 -8.57 4.78
C THR A 394 -25.94 -8.31 3.42
N ILE A 395 -25.48 -8.96 2.34
CA ILE A 395 -26.00 -8.71 0.99
C ILE A 395 -27.50 -8.97 0.89
N LYS A 396 -27.99 -10.04 1.53
CA LYS A 396 -29.41 -10.38 1.58
C LYS A 396 -30.25 -9.27 2.25
N TYR A 397 -29.71 -8.69 3.34
CA TYR A 397 -30.35 -7.56 4.01
C TYR A 397 -30.37 -6.30 3.12
N TYR A 398 -29.29 -6.00 2.41
CA TYR A 398 -29.23 -4.87 1.48
C TYR A 398 -30.22 -5.04 0.33
N LYS A 399 -30.37 -6.24 -0.22
CA LYS A 399 -31.38 -6.53 -1.26
C LYS A 399 -32.79 -6.21 -0.79
N ARG A 400 -33.20 -6.69 0.41
CA ARG A 400 -34.49 -6.38 1.02
C ARG A 400 -34.69 -4.86 1.18
N LEU A 401 -33.69 -4.16 1.72
CA LEU A 401 -33.77 -2.73 1.99
C LEU A 401 -33.93 -1.90 0.71
N LEU A 402 -33.27 -2.30 -0.39
CA LEU A 402 -33.35 -1.62 -1.69
C LEU A 402 -34.67 -1.89 -2.40
N ASN A 403 -35.23 -3.09 -2.28
CA ASN A 403 -36.56 -3.45 -2.80
C ASN A 403 -37.66 -2.62 -2.14
N VAL A 404 -37.69 -2.59 -0.80
CA VAL A 404 -38.67 -1.81 -0.03
C VAL A 404 -38.64 -0.33 -0.43
N ASN A 405 -37.48 0.23 -0.69
CA ASN A 405 -37.34 1.64 -1.10
C ASN A 405 -37.44 1.85 -2.62
N LYS A 406 -37.84 0.86 -3.40
CA LYS A 406 -37.99 0.91 -4.88
C LYS A 406 -36.78 1.43 -5.65
N ILE A 407 -35.57 1.34 -5.06
CA ILE A 407 -34.33 1.86 -5.64
C ILE A 407 -33.64 0.84 -6.53
N LEU A 408 -33.92 -0.44 -6.36
CA LEU A 408 -33.23 -1.53 -7.05
C LEU A 408 -33.28 -1.34 -8.59
N LYS A 409 -34.44 -0.97 -9.13
CA LYS A 409 -34.62 -0.71 -10.58
C LYS A 409 -33.79 0.47 -11.13
N LYS A 410 -33.38 1.41 -10.26
CA LYS A 410 -32.57 2.58 -10.63
C LYS A 410 -31.07 2.28 -10.67
N LEU A 411 -30.64 1.11 -10.21
CA LEU A 411 -29.22 0.73 -10.16
C LEU A 411 -28.76 0.14 -11.51
N PRO A 412 -27.49 0.33 -11.89
CA PRO A 412 -26.89 -0.33 -13.04
C PRO A 412 -27.02 -1.86 -12.97
N LYS A 413 -27.25 -2.53 -14.11
CA LYS A 413 -27.40 -4.00 -14.22
C LYS A 413 -26.31 -4.77 -13.44
N ARG A 414 -25.03 -4.37 -13.55
CA ARG A 414 -23.91 -4.98 -12.82
C ARG A 414 -24.09 -4.97 -11.29
N SER A 415 -24.67 -3.88 -10.75
CA SER A 415 -24.94 -3.78 -9.31
C SER A 415 -26.12 -4.62 -8.88
N GLN A 416 -27.12 -4.79 -9.73
CA GLN A 416 -28.26 -5.68 -9.52
C GLN A 416 -27.80 -7.16 -9.50
N THR A 417 -26.91 -7.55 -10.41
CA THR A 417 -26.32 -8.89 -10.42
C THR A 417 -25.57 -9.21 -9.11
N CYS A 418 -24.80 -8.23 -8.59
CA CYS A 418 -24.10 -8.41 -7.30
C CYS A 418 -25.04 -8.65 -6.09
N LEU A 419 -26.32 -8.29 -6.19
CA LEU A 419 -27.30 -8.51 -5.14
C LEU A 419 -27.96 -9.89 -5.25
N ASN A 420 -27.84 -10.56 -6.39
CA ASN A 420 -28.44 -11.87 -6.66
C ASN A 420 -27.47 -13.04 -6.39
N THR A 421 -26.17 -12.77 -6.22
CA THR A 421 -25.15 -13.70 -5.74
C THR A 421 -25.09 -13.68 -4.22
#